data_be13857a93da9a6c1e8c29ab0b85a796
#
_entry.id   be13857a93da9a6c1e8c29ab0b85a796
#
_cell.length_a   1.000
_cell.length_b   1.000
_cell.length_c   1.000
_cell.angle_alpha   90.00
_cell.angle_beta   90.00
_cell.angle_gamma   90.00
#
_symmetry.space_group_name_H-M   'P 1'
#
loop_
_entity.id
_entity.type
_entity.pdbx_description
1 polymer ?
#
loop_
_entity_poly.entity_id
_entity_poly.type
_entity_poly.pdbx_seq_one_letter_code
_entity_poly.pdbx_strand_id
1 'polypeptide(L)'
;SYIRRAYELGASDYISRPFDAKVVYQRVINMIKLYAKQRRLIHLVTDQIYEKEKNNRMMTGILSQIVEFRNGESRLHVLHINILTQLLLEKLMRKSENYDLSWSQQHMIATASALHDIGKIGIDEKILNKPGKLTKEEFEIMKTHTLIGASMLDSLEMFRNEKLVQVAYQICRWH
;
A
#
# COMPACT_ATOMS: atom_id res chain seq x y z
N SER A 1 10.46 46.57 4.16
CA SER A 1 11.48 46.45 5.21
C SER A 1 12.37 45.26 4.90
N TYR A 2 13.66 45.36 5.15
CA TYR A 2 14.65 44.26 4.92
C TYR A 2 14.28 42.99 5.66
N ILE A 3 13.66 43.08 6.82
CA ILE A 3 13.18 41.96 7.63
C ILE A 3 12.15 41.13 6.88
N ARG A 4 11.16 41.79 6.29
CA ARG A 4 10.09 41.12 5.51
C ARG A 4 10.70 40.34 4.34
N ARG A 5 11.62 40.98 3.61
CA ARG A 5 12.30 40.33 2.49
C ARG A 5 13.15 39.12 2.90
N ALA A 6 13.80 39.19 4.09
CA ALA A 6 14.53 38.04 4.63
C ALA A 6 13.61 36.82 4.87
N TYR A 7 12.45 37.03 5.46
CA TYR A 7 11.47 35.96 5.65
C TYR A 7 10.88 35.43 4.33
N GLU A 8 10.58 36.32 3.38
CA GLU A 8 10.14 35.95 2.04
C GLU A 8 11.19 35.09 1.29
N LEU A 9 12.48 35.28 1.58
CA LEU A 9 13.59 34.48 1.06
C LEU A 9 13.86 33.20 1.88
N GLY A 10 13.04 32.90 2.88
CA GLY A 10 13.13 31.67 3.65
C GLY A 10 14.00 31.75 4.92
N ALA A 11 14.36 32.92 5.39
CA ALA A 11 15.02 33.06 6.68
C ALA A 11 14.08 32.61 7.81
N SER A 12 14.54 31.69 8.65
CA SER A 12 13.75 31.18 9.79
C SER A 12 13.75 32.16 10.97
N ASP A 13 14.76 33.02 11.07
CA ASP A 13 14.90 34.02 12.11
C ASP A 13 15.84 35.14 11.68
N TYR A 14 15.81 36.32 12.35
CA TYR A 14 16.71 37.42 12.12
C TYR A 14 17.21 38.02 13.42
N ILE A 15 18.37 38.65 13.40
CA ILE A 15 18.99 39.30 14.56
C ILE A 15 19.28 40.75 14.18
N SER A 16 18.70 41.71 14.95
CA SER A 16 18.98 43.15 14.79
C SER A 16 20.18 43.57 15.65
N ARG A 17 20.91 44.61 15.20
CA ARG A 17 21.94 45.25 15.99
C ARG A 17 21.38 46.50 16.69
N PRO A 18 21.80 46.82 17.94
CA PRO A 18 22.67 46.03 18.83
C PRO A 18 21.99 44.79 19.34
N PHE A 19 22.71 43.68 19.61
CA PHE A 19 22.16 42.42 20.10
C PHE A 19 22.84 41.96 21.41
N ASP A 20 22.08 41.26 22.25
CA ASP A 20 22.60 40.56 23.41
C ASP A 20 23.09 39.18 23.00
N ALA A 21 24.36 38.87 23.26
CA ALA A 21 24.97 37.60 22.86
C ALA A 21 24.32 36.40 23.55
N LYS A 22 23.81 36.53 24.78
CA LYS A 22 23.09 35.45 25.49
C LYS A 22 21.76 35.14 24.84
N VAL A 23 21.04 36.19 24.40
CA VAL A 23 19.76 36.03 23.69
C VAL A 23 19.98 35.34 22.33
N VAL A 24 20.98 35.77 21.59
CA VAL A 24 21.36 35.14 20.31
C VAL A 24 21.72 33.68 20.50
N TYR A 25 22.56 33.37 21.47
CA TYR A 25 22.95 32.00 21.82
C TYR A 25 21.70 31.14 22.12
N GLN A 26 20.79 31.64 22.97
CA GLN A 26 19.58 30.89 23.32
C GLN A 26 18.64 30.65 22.12
N ARG A 27 18.52 31.63 21.21
CA ARG A 27 17.71 31.49 19.96
C ARG A 27 18.33 30.42 19.07
N VAL A 28 19.64 30.41 18.85
CA VAL A 28 20.33 29.39 18.06
C VAL A 28 20.14 28.00 18.66
N ILE A 29 20.32 27.84 19.98
CA ILE A 29 20.09 26.55 20.65
C ILE A 29 18.65 26.08 20.51
N ASN A 30 17.68 26.97 20.66
CA ASN A 30 16.27 26.62 20.49
C ASN A 30 15.96 26.20 19.04
N MET A 31 16.53 26.87 18.06
CA MET A 31 16.42 26.51 16.66
C MET A 31 16.98 25.11 16.39
N ILE A 32 18.21 24.83 16.87
CA ILE A 32 18.83 23.51 16.74
C ILE A 32 17.97 22.43 17.37
N LYS A 33 17.45 22.67 18.59
CA LYS A 33 16.56 21.73 19.28
C LYS A 33 15.26 21.49 18.49
N LEU A 34 14.69 22.53 17.88
CA LEU A 34 13.49 22.44 17.08
C LEU A 34 13.72 21.56 15.84
N TYR A 35 14.80 21.84 15.09
CA TYR A 35 15.16 21.04 13.91
C TYR A 35 15.48 19.58 14.28
N ALA A 36 16.18 19.35 15.39
CA ALA A 36 16.45 17.99 15.86
C ALA A 36 15.16 17.22 16.19
N LYS A 37 14.20 17.86 16.87
CA LYS A 37 12.88 17.28 17.15
C LYS A 37 12.10 17.00 15.87
N GLN A 38 12.10 17.93 14.92
CA GLN A 38 11.42 17.76 13.64
C GLN A 38 11.99 16.58 12.84
N ARG A 39 13.32 16.47 12.75
CA ARG A 39 13.96 15.32 12.07
C ARG A 39 13.61 14.00 12.74
N ARG A 40 13.63 13.96 14.09
CA ARG A 40 13.25 12.77 14.84
C ARG A 40 11.79 12.36 14.57
N LEU A 41 10.87 13.35 14.53
CA LEU A 41 9.47 13.10 14.24
C LEU A 41 9.28 12.55 12.83
N ILE A 42 9.93 13.13 11.83
CA ILE A 42 9.90 12.64 10.44
C ILE A 42 10.37 11.18 10.39
N HIS A 43 11.48 10.85 11.07
CA HIS A 43 12.00 9.48 11.10
C HIS A 43 10.99 8.52 11.72
N LEU A 44 10.44 8.85 12.89
CA LEU A 44 9.44 8.02 13.56
C LEU A 44 8.19 7.77 12.70
N VAL A 45 7.69 8.82 12.03
CA VAL A 45 6.53 8.70 11.12
C VAL A 45 6.85 7.83 9.92
N THR A 46 8.04 8.00 9.33
CA THR A 46 8.49 7.17 8.20
C THR A 46 8.60 5.69 8.59
N ASP A 47 9.18 5.41 9.75
CA ASP A 47 9.32 4.05 10.28
C ASP A 47 7.95 3.41 10.53
N GLN A 48 7.00 4.17 11.12
CA GLN A 48 5.65 3.67 11.34
C GLN A 48 4.90 3.36 10.05
N ILE A 49 5.04 4.20 9.03
CA ILE A 49 4.45 3.96 7.71
C ILE A 49 5.03 2.67 7.12
N TYR A 50 6.35 2.50 7.15
CA TYR A 50 7.02 1.31 6.64
C TYR A 50 6.56 0.03 7.34
N GLU A 51 6.52 0.03 8.69
CA GLU A 51 6.06 -1.14 9.46
C GLU A 51 4.57 -1.44 9.21
N LYS A 52 3.72 -0.43 9.07
CA LYS A 52 2.30 -0.62 8.73
C LYS A 52 2.16 -1.29 7.35
N GLU A 53 2.89 -0.84 6.35
CA GLU A 53 2.83 -1.41 4.99
C GLU A 53 3.37 -2.84 4.96
N LYS A 54 4.46 -3.11 5.68
CA LYS A 54 5.03 -4.46 5.85
C LYS A 54 4.02 -5.41 6.49
N ASN A 55 3.35 -4.96 7.56
CA ASN A 55 2.33 -5.77 8.25
C ASN A 55 1.13 -6.04 7.35
N ASN A 56 0.64 -5.05 6.62
CA ASN A 56 -0.46 -5.23 5.66
C ASN A 56 -0.10 -6.27 4.60
N ARG A 57 1.11 -6.17 4.03
CA ARG A 57 1.60 -7.13 3.02
C ARG A 57 1.71 -8.53 3.59
N MET A 58 2.27 -8.67 4.79
CA MET A 58 2.40 -9.96 5.47
C MET A 58 1.03 -10.60 5.73
N MET A 59 0.08 -9.85 6.32
CA MET A 59 -1.27 -10.36 6.61
C MET A 59 -2.01 -10.75 5.34
N THR A 60 -1.97 -9.93 4.31
CA THR A 60 -2.58 -10.21 3.01
C THR A 60 -1.96 -11.45 2.36
N GLY A 61 -0.63 -11.56 2.42
CA GLY A 61 0.09 -12.73 1.91
C GLY A 61 -0.27 -14.01 2.65
N ILE A 62 -0.40 -13.98 3.98
CA ILE A 62 -0.82 -15.14 4.79
C ILE A 62 -2.23 -15.56 4.39
N LEU A 63 -3.18 -14.64 4.30
CA LEU A 63 -4.56 -14.96 3.90
C LEU A 63 -4.61 -15.61 2.51
N SER A 64 -3.90 -15.05 1.55
CA SER A 64 -3.84 -15.60 0.19
C SER A 64 -3.20 -16.98 0.17
N GLN A 65 -2.11 -17.20 0.91
CA GLN A 65 -1.48 -18.52 1.01
C GLN A 65 -2.38 -19.59 1.64
N ILE A 66 -3.23 -19.20 2.61
CA ILE A 66 -4.21 -20.13 3.19
C ILE A 66 -5.21 -20.59 2.12
N VAL A 67 -5.67 -19.68 1.26
CA VAL A 67 -6.58 -20.01 0.16
C VAL A 67 -5.88 -20.88 -0.89
N GLU A 68 -4.67 -20.53 -1.30
CA GLU A 68 -3.87 -21.30 -2.26
C GLU A 68 -3.47 -22.70 -1.76
N PHE A 69 -3.24 -22.83 -0.46
CA PHE A 69 -2.97 -24.16 0.13
C PHE A 69 -4.11 -25.15 -0.16
N ARG A 70 -5.36 -24.66 -0.19
CA ARG A 70 -6.53 -25.46 -0.55
C ARG A 70 -6.54 -25.88 -2.04
N ASN A 71 -5.92 -25.07 -2.91
CA ASN A 71 -5.91 -25.29 -4.37
C ASN A 71 -4.74 -26.14 -4.85
N GLY A 72 -3.81 -26.53 -3.97
CA GLY A 72 -2.58 -27.21 -4.37
C GLY A 72 -1.62 -26.33 -5.20
N GLU A 73 -1.86 -25.02 -5.26
CA GLU A 73 -1.00 -24.09 -5.99
C GLU A 73 0.35 -23.86 -5.30
N SER A 74 1.34 -23.43 -6.06
CA SER A 74 2.69 -23.17 -5.56
C SER A 74 2.67 -22.03 -4.51
N ARG A 75 3.32 -22.26 -3.37
CA ARG A 75 3.53 -21.23 -2.33
C ARG A 75 4.16 -19.94 -2.84
N LEU A 76 4.77 -19.95 -4.02
CA LEU A 76 5.40 -18.81 -4.64
C LEU A 76 4.44 -18.00 -5.54
N HIS A 77 3.24 -18.50 -5.79
CA HIS A 77 2.30 -17.83 -6.71
C HIS A 77 1.95 -16.41 -6.23
N VAL A 78 1.51 -16.25 -5.00
CA VAL A 78 1.20 -14.92 -4.40
C VAL A 78 2.40 -13.97 -4.49
N LEU A 79 3.61 -14.48 -4.20
CA LEU A 79 4.82 -13.68 -4.28
C LEU A 79 5.07 -13.21 -5.72
N HIS A 80 4.93 -14.10 -6.69
CA HIS A 80 5.11 -13.77 -8.10
C HIS A 80 4.09 -12.73 -8.58
N ILE A 81 2.80 -12.90 -8.24
CA ILE A 81 1.75 -11.92 -8.58
C ILE A 81 2.09 -10.55 -8.00
N ASN A 82 2.49 -10.48 -6.73
CA ASN A 82 2.87 -9.22 -6.11
C ASN A 82 4.04 -8.54 -6.83
N ILE A 83 5.13 -9.29 -7.10
CA ILE A 83 6.32 -8.77 -7.80
C ILE A 83 5.97 -8.33 -9.22
N LEU A 84 5.23 -9.15 -9.98
CA LEU A 84 4.82 -8.82 -11.34
C LEU A 84 3.94 -7.57 -11.37
N THR A 85 3.01 -7.43 -10.44
CA THR A 85 2.17 -6.24 -10.32
C THR A 85 3.02 -5.00 -10.06
N GLN A 86 4.01 -5.07 -9.15
CA GLN A 86 4.93 -3.95 -8.91
C GLN A 86 5.71 -3.57 -10.17
N LEU A 87 6.31 -4.54 -10.85
CA LEU A 87 7.08 -4.29 -12.07
C LEU A 87 6.22 -3.69 -13.19
N LEU A 88 4.98 -4.16 -13.34
CA LEU A 88 4.04 -3.62 -14.31
C LEU A 88 3.66 -2.16 -13.98
N LEU A 89 3.37 -1.85 -12.72
CA LEU A 89 3.06 -0.49 -12.27
C LEU A 89 4.26 0.44 -12.48
N GLU A 90 5.47 0.04 -12.09
CA GLU A 90 6.68 0.83 -12.34
C GLU A 90 6.90 1.10 -13.84
N LYS A 91 6.67 0.09 -14.68
CA LYS A 91 6.79 0.24 -16.13
C LYS A 91 5.73 1.17 -16.70
N LEU A 92 4.49 1.07 -16.21
CA LEU A 92 3.37 1.93 -16.59
C LEU A 92 3.68 3.40 -16.27
N MET A 93 4.16 3.67 -15.05
CA MET A 93 4.51 5.02 -14.59
C MET A 93 5.63 5.65 -15.42
N ARG A 94 6.58 4.83 -15.90
CA ARG A 94 7.67 5.31 -16.76
C ARG A 94 7.24 5.58 -18.21
N LYS A 95 6.18 4.91 -18.69
CA LYS A 95 5.75 4.97 -20.10
C LYS A 95 4.60 5.94 -20.34
N SER A 96 3.84 6.28 -19.34
CA SER A 96 2.62 7.06 -19.47
C SER A 96 2.58 8.18 -18.45
N GLU A 97 2.45 9.42 -18.92
CA GLU A 97 2.22 10.60 -18.07
C GLU A 97 0.75 10.70 -17.61
N ASN A 98 -0.12 9.83 -18.12
CA ASN A 98 -1.56 9.85 -17.80
C ASN A 98 -1.89 9.29 -16.41
N TYR A 99 -0.94 8.62 -15.79
CA TYR A 99 -1.11 8.02 -14.46
C TYR A 99 -0.10 8.61 -13.49
N ASP A 100 -0.61 9.15 -12.38
CA ASP A 100 0.22 9.66 -11.27
C ASP A 100 -0.14 8.87 -10.01
N LEU A 101 0.49 7.71 -9.87
CA LEU A 101 0.34 6.85 -8.68
C LEU A 101 1.52 7.07 -7.76
N SER A 102 1.26 7.57 -6.56
CA SER A 102 2.27 7.65 -5.51
C SER A 102 2.85 6.25 -5.19
N TRP A 103 4.04 6.22 -4.63
CA TRP A 103 4.67 4.96 -4.19
C TRP A 103 3.76 4.14 -3.26
N SER A 104 3.07 4.79 -2.32
CA SER A 104 2.12 4.12 -1.41
C SER A 104 0.93 3.51 -2.16
N GLN A 105 0.41 4.17 -3.20
CA GLN A 105 -0.67 3.63 -4.03
C GLN A 105 -0.21 2.42 -4.85
N GLN A 106 0.99 2.46 -5.43
CA GLN A 106 1.56 1.33 -6.16
C GLN A 106 1.73 0.12 -5.24
N HIS A 107 2.26 0.33 -4.02
CA HIS A 107 2.39 -0.73 -3.03
C HIS A 107 1.05 -1.29 -2.55
N MET A 108 0.05 -0.43 -2.38
CA MET A 108 -1.30 -0.86 -2.01
C MET A 108 -1.93 -1.74 -3.10
N ILE A 109 -1.81 -1.35 -4.38
CA ILE A 109 -2.32 -2.15 -5.51
C ILE A 109 -1.61 -3.50 -5.56
N ALA A 110 -0.29 -3.52 -5.44
CA ALA A 110 0.48 -4.78 -5.41
C ALA A 110 0.11 -5.67 -4.21
N THR A 111 -0.17 -5.08 -3.04
CA THR A 111 -0.65 -5.83 -1.88
C THR A 111 -2.05 -6.38 -2.12
N ALA A 112 -2.95 -5.58 -2.68
CA ALA A 112 -4.31 -5.99 -3.00
C ALA A 112 -4.37 -7.10 -4.05
N SER A 113 -3.42 -7.13 -5.00
CA SER A 113 -3.37 -8.16 -6.05
C SER A 113 -3.19 -9.58 -5.50
N ALA A 114 -2.60 -9.72 -4.32
CA ALA A 114 -2.50 -11.00 -3.64
C ALA A 114 -3.87 -11.62 -3.31
N LEU A 115 -4.92 -10.81 -3.19
CA LEU A 115 -6.28 -11.27 -2.84
C LEU A 115 -7.14 -11.64 -4.07
N HIS A 116 -6.60 -11.57 -5.30
CA HIS A 116 -7.38 -11.78 -6.53
C HIS A 116 -8.19 -13.08 -6.50
N ASP A 117 -7.63 -14.13 -5.97
CA ASP A 117 -8.17 -15.48 -5.93
C ASP A 117 -8.85 -15.87 -4.60
N ILE A 118 -9.09 -14.91 -3.69
CA ILE A 118 -9.66 -15.23 -2.37
C ILE A 118 -11.02 -15.92 -2.46
N GLY A 119 -11.77 -15.67 -3.51
CA GLY A 119 -13.07 -16.29 -3.76
C GLY A 119 -13.02 -17.78 -4.10
N LYS A 120 -11.87 -18.34 -4.42
CA LYS A 120 -11.68 -19.79 -4.61
C LYS A 120 -12.06 -20.59 -3.35
N ILE A 121 -12.09 -19.93 -2.19
CA ILE A 121 -12.57 -20.56 -0.93
C ILE A 121 -14.04 -21.02 -1.05
N GLY A 122 -14.86 -20.38 -1.88
CA GLY A 122 -16.25 -20.72 -2.10
C GLY A 122 -16.50 -21.73 -3.23
N ILE A 123 -15.47 -22.20 -3.92
CA ILE A 123 -15.58 -23.17 -4.99
C ILE A 123 -15.56 -24.59 -4.40
N ASP A 124 -16.43 -25.48 -4.94
CA ASP A 124 -16.45 -26.89 -4.54
C ASP A 124 -15.11 -27.56 -4.82
N GLU A 125 -14.62 -28.32 -3.82
CA GLU A 125 -13.30 -28.96 -3.89
C GLU A 125 -13.17 -29.94 -5.06
N LYS A 126 -14.27 -30.59 -5.47
CA LYS A 126 -14.30 -31.49 -6.64
C LYS A 126 -14.00 -30.77 -7.94
N ILE A 127 -14.35 -29.49 -8.02
CA ILE A 127 -14.07 -28.65 -9.20
C ILE A 127 -12.69 -28.03 -9.05
N LEU A 128 -12.40 -27.47 -7.87
CA LEU A 128 -11.17 -26.76 -7.56
C LEU A 128 -9.93 -27.65 -7.75
N ASN A 129 -9.98 -28.89 -7.21
CA ASN A 129 -8.86 -29.84 -7.22
C ASN A 129 -9.12 -31.02 -8.21
N LYS A 130 -9.94 -30.81 -9.23
CA LYS A 130 -10.22 -31.85 -10.21
C LYS A 130 -8.97 -32.30 -10.93
N PRO A 131 -8.64 -33.59 -10.90
CA PRO A 131 -7.53 -34.10 -11.71
C PRO A 131 -7.90 -34.07 -13.19
N GLY A 132 -7.27 -33.15 -13.96
CA GLY A 132 -7.50 -32.99 -15.38
C GLY A 132 -8.24 -31.71 -15.75
N LYS A 133 -8.73 -31.66 -17.00
CA LYS A 133 -9.41 -30.46 -17.52
C LYS A 133 -10.84 -30.36 -16.95
N LEU A 134 -11.25 -29.13 -16.64
CA LEU A 134 -12.64 -28.83 -16.31
C LEU A 134 -13.53 -28.96 -17.53
N THR A 135 -14.77 -29.43 -17.33
CA THR A 135 -15.82 -29.30 -18.36
C THR A 135 -16.19 -27.83 -18.57
N LYS A 136 -16.99 -27.53 -19.57
CA LYS A 136 -17.47 -26.15 -19.80
C LYS A 136 -18.29 -25.63 -18.61
N GLU A 137 -19.17 -26.48 -18.09
CA GLU A 137 -20.02 -26.16 -16.92
C GLU A 137 -19.19 -25.94 -15.66
N GLU A 138 -18.23 -26.82 -15.40
CA GLU A 138 -17.31 -26.67 -14.26
C GLU A 138 -16.44 -25.42 -14.38
N PHE A 139 -16.02 -25.07 -15.60
CA PHE A 139 -15.26 -23.84 -15.84
C PHE A 139 -16.11 -22.58 -15.58
N GLU A 140 -17.41 -22.60 -15.96
CA GLU A 140 -18.33 -21.50 -15.60
C GLU A 140 -18.48 -21.36 -14.07
N ILE A 141 -18.56 -22.49 -13.35
CA ILE A 141 -18.56 -22.47 -11.88
C ILE A 141 -17.22 -21.94 -11.35
N MET A 142 -16.10 -22.39 -11.88
CA MET A 142 -14.79 -21.88 -11.47
C MET A 142 -14.67 -20.36 -11.63
N LYS A 143 -15.18 -19.78 -12.70
CA LYS A 143 -15.18 -18.33 -12.92
C LYS A 143 -15.96 -17.55 -11.85
N THR A 144 -16.90 -18.19 -11.16
CA THR A 144 -17.67 -17.50 -10.12
C THR A 144 -16.83 -17.09 -8.92
N HIS A 145 -15.58 -17.62 -8.77
CA HIS A 145 -14.70 -17.19 -7.67
C HIS A 145 -14.44 -15.67 -7.69
N THR A 146 -14.44 -15.03 -8.87
CA THR A 146 -14.30 -13.57 -8.98
C THR A 146 -15.44 -12.84 -8.28
N LEU A 147 -16.67 -13.32 -8.47
CA LEU A 147 -17.87 -12.77 -7.83
C LEU A 147 -17.91 -13.07 -6.34
N ILE A 148 -17.56 -14.30 -5.97
CA ILE A 148 -17.52 -14.75 -4.58
C ILE A 148 -16.51 -13.91 -3.81
N GLY A 149 -15.28 -13.74 -4.33
CA GLY A 149 -14.24 -12.93 -3.70
C GLY A 149 -14.65 -11.47 -3.55
N ALA A 150 -15.23 -10.87 -4.60
CA ALA A 150 -15.77 -9.52 -4.54
C ALA A 150 -16.89 -9.39 -3.48
N SER A 151 -17.83 -10.34 -3.43
CA SER A 151 -18.91 -10.36 -2.44
C SER A 151 -18.37 -10.50 -1.01
N MET A 152 -17.37 -11.35 -0.80
CA MET A 152 -16.72 -11.51 0.51
C MET A 152 -16.12 -10.20 1.00
N LEU A 153 -15.39 -9.51 0.12
CA LEU A 153 -14.77 -8.22 0.47
C LEU A 153 -15.80 -7.12 0.72
N ASP A 154 -16.91 -7.10 -0.04
CA ASP A 154 -18.01 -6.15 0.15
C ASP A 154 -18.77 -6.39 1.46
N SER A 155 -18.84 -7.63 1.94
CA SER A 155 -19.48 -8.00 3.20
C SER A 155 -18.71 -7.55 4.46
N LEU A 156 -17.47 -7.08 4.30
CA LEU A 156 -16.65 -6.58 5.41
C LEU A 156 -17.06 -5.15 5.79
N GLU A 157 -18.23 -4.97 6.40
CA GLU A 157 -18.82 -3.65 6.70
C GLU A 157 -17.86 -2.69 7.40
N MET A 158 -17.11 -3.17 8.40
CA MET A 158 -16.16 -2.36 9.16
C MET A 158 -14.99 -1.84 8.32
N PHE A 159 -14.63 -2.54 7.23
CA PHE A 159 -13.45 -2.26 6.41
C PHE A 159 -13.81 -1.81 4.98
N ARG A 160 -15.09 -1.71 4.66
CA ARG A 160 -15.59 -1.37 3.32
C ARG A 160 -15.03 -0.04 2.78
N ASN A 161 -14.77 0.92 3.67
CA ASN A 161 -14.21 2.22 3.32
C ASN A 161 -12.68 2.24 3.23
N GLU A 162 -12.01 1.16 3.62
CA GLU A 162 -10.56 1.06 3.50
C GLU A 162 -10.15 0.90 2.03
N LYS A 163 -9.23 1.75 1.58
CA LYS A 163 -8.78 1.75 0.17
C LYS A 163 -8.22 0.41 -0.28
N LEU A 164 -7.53 -0.31 0.61
CA LEU A 164 -7.02 -1.65 0.31
C LEU A 164 -8.15 -2.61 -0.06
N VAL A 165 -9.25 -2.60 0.72
CA VAL A 165 -10.42 -3.46 0.49
C VAL A 165 -11.13 -3.08 -0.81
N GLN A 166 -11.28 -1.79 -1.08
CA GLN A 166 -11.88 -1.30 -2.31
C GLN A 166 -11.08 -1.72 -3.56
N VAL A 167 -9.75 -1.59 -3.50
CA VAL A 167 -8.88 -2.01 -4.61
C VAL A 167 -8.90 -3.53 -4.75
N ALA A 168 -8.83 -4.29 -3.66
CA ALA A 168 -8.94 -5.75 -3.68
C ALA A 168 -10.27 -6.22 -4.27
N TYR A 169 -11.38 -5.55 -3.92
CA TYR A 169 -12.70 -5.81 -4.52
C TYR A 169 -12.66 -5.65 -6.05
N GLN A 170 -12.10 -4.55 -6.56
CA GLN A 170 -12.00 -4.32 -8.00
C GLN A 170 -11.13 -5.39 -8.67
N ILE A 171 -10.02 -5.74 -8.06
CA ILE A 171 -9.13 -6.80 -8.58
C ILE A 171 -9.88 -8.14 -8.60
N CYS A 172 -10.49 -8.57 -7.50
CA CYS A 172 -11.27 -9.83 -7.46
C CYS A 172 -12.38 -9.84 -8.49
N ARG A 173 -13.04 -8.72 -8.71
CA ARG A 173 -14.20 -8.64 -9.61
C ARG A 173 -13.84 -8.78 -11.08
N TRP A 174 -12.65 -8.31 -11.47
CA TRP A 174 -12.31 -8.07 -12.87
C TRP A 174 -11.04 -8.78 -13.37
N HIS A 175 -10.42 -9.63 -12.56
CA HIS A 175 -9.26 -10.39 -13.01
C HIS A 175 -9.60 -11.58 -13.91
#